data_44b6a6a814ad75708f10b3b0206153a7
#
_entry.id   44b6a6a814ad75708f10b3b0206153a7
#
_cell.length_a   1.000
_cell.length_b   1.000
_cell.length_c   1.000
_cell.angle_alpha   90.00
_cell.angle_beta   90.00
_cell.angle_gamma   90.00
#
_symmetry.space_group_name_H-M   'P 1'
#
loop_
_entity.id
_entity.type
_entity.pdbx_description
1 polymer ?
#
loop_
_entity_poly.entity_id
_entity_poly.type
_entity_poly.pdbx_seq_one_letter_code
_entity_poly.pdbx_strand_id
1 'polypeptide(L)'
;MNNKIGIRQPFSVALTFLISLIAVSSTLISTATIFSDVTTISGIDFKHTDGESGQRLFNEFLGAGGGFFDYDNDGDLDIYLVNGRPQSPSEPDQLPHNRLYRNNGDDSFTDVTQMAGAGDTGYGIGCTVGDYDNDGNLDLYLTNFGSNVLYRNSGDGTFIDVSEQAGVADPRFGSSCAFADVDNDGSVDLYVANYAEYSLESDKRCEVRGVWVYCGPHAYPPAEDALYRNNGDGTF
;
A
#
# COMPACT_ATOMS: atom_id res chain seq x y z
N MET A 1 103.83 26.93 27.65
CA MET A 1 102.76 26.04 28.24
C MET A 1 101.42 26.62 27.87
N ASN A 2 100.91 26.26 26.75
CA ASN A 2 99.52 26.68 26.39
C ASN A 2 98.91 25.58 25.54
N ASN A 3 98.03 24.81 26.18
CA ASN A 3 97.23 23.82 25.52
C ASN A 3 96.02 24.53 24.86
N LYS A 4 95.95 24.47 23.54
CA LYS A 4 94.79 24.83 22.79
C LYS A 4 93.89 23.57 22.61
N ILE A 5 92.76 23.57 23.23
CA ILE A 5 91.69 22.57 23.06
C ILE A 5 90.92 22.95 21.82
N GLY A 6 91.01 22.13 20.78
CA GLY A 6 90.21 22.28 19.56
C GLY A 6 88.78 21.81 19.79
N ILE A 7 87.85 22.70 19.60
CA ILE A 7 86.38 22.39 19.65
C ILE A 7 86.00 21.82 18.29
N ARG A 8 85.64 20.55 18.27
CA ARG A 8 84.99 19.93 17.10
C ARG A 8 83.52 20.29 17.10
N GLN A 9 83.05 20.89 16.03
CA GLN A 9 81.64 21.12 15.77
C GLN A 9 80.93 19.80 15.41
N PRO A 10 79.76 19.52 15.94
CA PRO A 10 79.02 18.36 15.50
C PRO A 10 78.32 18.67 14.20
N PHE A 11 78.43 17.74 13.25
CA PHE A 11 77.67 17.74 12.03
C PHE A 11 76.13 17.59 12.37
N SER A 12 75.34 18.62 12.04
CA SER A 12 73.89 18.58 12.08
C SER A 12 73.38 17.79 10.88
N VAL A 13 72.98 16.58 11.10
CA VAL A 13 72.23 15.82 10.12
C VAL A 13 70.75 16.31 10.20
N ALA A 14 70.43 17.20 9.27
CA ALA A 14 69.01 17.58 9.08
C ALA A 14 68.24 16.41 8.44
N LEU A 15 67.51 15.67 9.28
CA LEU A 15 66.62 14.63 8.82
C LEU A 15 65.30 15.29 8.33
N THR A 16 65.25 15.51 7.02
CA THR A 16 64.07 16.05 6.37
C THR A 16 63.04 14.93 6.29
N PHE A 17 62.05 14.92 7.20
CA PHE A 17 60.87 14.08 7.09
C PHE A 17 59.96 14.62 5.98
N LEU A 18 59.98 13.96 4.83
CA LEU A 18 59.03 14.17 3.77
C LEU A 18 57.72 13.48 4.17
N ILE A 19 56.80 14.22 4.80
CA ILE A 19 55.45 13.72 5.06
C ILE A 19 54.68 13.81 3.73
N SER A 20 54.61 12.69 3.02
CA SER A 20 53.68 12.54 1.89
C SER A 20 52.27 12.53 2.40
N LEU A 21 51.59 13.67 2.30
CA LEU A 21 50.16 13.77 2.56
C LEU A 21 49.42 13.08 1.40
N ILE A 22 49.12 11.79 1.56
CA ILE A 22 48.20 11.10 0.65
C ILE A 22 46.82 11.62 0.99
N ALA A 23 46.37 12.61 0.23
CA ALA A 23 44.97 13.02 0.24
C ALA A 23 44.15 11.86 -0.37
N VAL A 24 43.61 10.99 0.49
CA VAL A 24 42.55 10.05 0.08
C VAL A 24 41.33 10.89 -0.20
N SER A 25 41.16 11.26 -1.47
CA SER A 25 39.93 11.85 -1.96
C SER A 25 38.85 10.74 -1.89
N SER A 26 38.12 10.66 -0.77
CA SER A 26 36.92 9.88 -0.69
C SER A 26 35.88 10.58 -1.56
N THR A 27 35.83 10.23 -2.83
CA THR A 27 34.64 10.50 -3.65
C THR A 27 33.50 9.76 -3.01
N LEU A 28 32.65 10.50 -2.27
CA LEU A 28 31.34 10.04 -1.93
C LEU A 28 30.58 9.84 -3.27
N ILE A 29 30.61 8.62 -3.78
CA ILE A 29 29.70 8.23 -4.84
C ILE A 29 28.32 8.25 -4.16
N SER A 30 27.62 9.38 -4.28
CA SER A 30 26.20 9.41 -4.04
C SER A 30 25.57 8.50 -5.11
N THR A 31 25.33 7.25 -4.74
CA THR A 31 24.46 6.40 -5.54
C THR A 31 23.08 7.02 -5.43
N ALA A 32 22.74 7.88 -6.38
CA ALA A 32 21.34 8.27 -6.53
C ALA A 32 20.55 6.96 -6.68
N THR A 33 19.58 6.74 -5.78
CA THR A 33 18.66 5.61 -5.91
C THR A 33 17.90 5.83 -7.20
N ILE A 34 18.20 5.06 -8.22
CA ILE A 34 17.54 5.11 -9.52
C ILE A 34 16.39 4.10 -9.44
N PHE A 35 15.15 4.58 -9.52
CA PHE A 35 14.00 3.71 -9.68
C PHE A 35 13.93 3.24 -11.13
N SER A 36 13.70 1.95 -11.30
CA SER A 36 13.51 1.34 -12.61
C SER A 36 12.14 0.66 -12.65
N ASP A 37 11.44 0.77 -13.76
CA ASP A 37 10.23 0.00 -13.99
C ASP A 37 10.61 -1.45 -14.28
N VAL A 38 10.22 -2.35 -13.39
CA VAL A 38 10.50 -3.79 -13.47
C VAL A 38 9.22 -4.61 -13.66
N THR A 39 8.08 -3.97 -13.86
CA THR A 39 6.75 -4.60 -13.94
C THR A 39 6.73 -5.83 -14.85
N THR A 40 7.27 -5.70 -16.06
CA THR A 40 7.25 -6.79 -17.05
C THR A 40 8.11 -7.99 -16.65
N ILE A 41 9.25 -7.76 -15.99
CA ILE A 41 10.17 -8.84 -15.61
C ILE A 41 9.84 -9.42 -14.24
N SER A 42 9.08 -8.71 -13.43
CA SER A 42 8.67 -9.16 -12.09
C SER A 42 7.48 -10.14 -12.12
N GLY A 43 6.84 -10.36 -13.27
CA GLY A 43 5.68 -11.25 -13.37
C GLY A 43 4.34 -10.61 -12.99
N ILE A 44 4.31 -9.30 -12.70
CA ILE A 44 3.07 -8.58 -12.39
C ILE A 44 2.38 -8.21 -13.70
N ASP A 45 1.20 -8.79 -13.95
CA ASP A 45 0.38 -8.56 -15.14
C ASP A 45 -0.93 -7.82 -14.84
N PHE A 46 -1.05 -7.24 -13.63
CA PHE A 46 -2.23 -6.53 -13.18
C PHE A 46 -2.60 -5.38 -14.12
N LYS A 47 -3.88 -5.33 -14.46
CA LYS A 47 -4.45 -4.22 -15.20
C LYS A 47 -5.66 -3.68 -14.45
N HIS A 48 -5.52 -2.45 -13.97
CA HIS A 48 -6.62 -1.74 -13.34
C HIS A 48 -7.75 -1.45 -14.34
N THR A 49 -8.98 -1.57 -13.88
CA THR A 49 -10.16 -1.07 -14.59
C THR A 49 -10.97 -0.16 -13.65
N ASP A 50 -11.38 0.98 -14.15
CA ASP A 50 -12.29 1.91 -13.49
C ASP A 50 -13.77 1.64 -13.81
N GLY A 51 -14.02 0.66 -14.69
CA GLY A 51 -15.37 0.29 -15.10
C GLY A 51 -16.04 1.31 -16.02
N GLU A 52 -15.26 2.17 -16.72
CA GLU A 52 -15.78 3.23 -17.59
C GLU A 52 -16.91 2.73 -18.51
N SER A 53 -18.09 3.32 -18.32
CA SER A 53 -19.31 3.01 -19.09
C SER A 53 -19.59 4.01 -20.22
N GLY A 54 -18.87 5.13 -20.24
CA GLY A 54 -19.16 6.30 -21.08
C GLY A 54 -20.30 7.17 -20.53
N GLN A 55 -20.94 6.78 -19.43
CA GLN A 55 -21.99 7.55 -18.76
C GLN A 55 -21.43 8.63 -17.83
N ARG A 56 -20.13 8.59 -17.53
CA ARG A 56 -19.44 9.48 -16.57
C ARG A 56 -20.04 9.40 -15.18
N LEU A 57 -20.26 8.18 -14.71
CA LEU A 57 -20.72 7.92 -13.35
C LEU A 57 -19.72 8.41 -12.32
N PHE A 58 -20.21 8.91 -11.20
CA PHE A 58 -19.36 9.57 -10.18
C PHE A 58 -18.26 8.66 -9.63
N ASN A 59 -18.48 7.36 -9.52
CA ASN A 59 -17.46 6.40 -9.05
C ASN A 59 -16.37 6.07 -10.07
N GLU A 60 -16.60 6.27 -11.39
CA GLU A 60 -15.67 5.87 -12.44
C GLU A 60 -14.37 6.70 -12.50
N PHE A 61 -14.31 7.86 -11.84
CA PHE A 61 -13.09 8.68 -11.87
C PHE A 61 -12.15 8.43 -10.66
N LEU A 62 -12.54 7.56 -9.75
CA LEU A 62 -11.72 7.21 -8.59
C LEU A 62 -10.73 6.11 -8.97
N GLY A 63 -9.47 6.31 -8.58
CA GLY A 63 -8.46 5.27 -8.66
C GLY A 63 -8.57 4.28 -7.52
N ALA A 64 -7.99 3.12 -7.69
CA ALA A 64 -7.90 2.10 -6.64
C ALA A 64 -6.54 2.13 -5.95
N GLY A 65 -6.53 1.68 -4.70
CA GLY A 65 -5.34 1.58 -3.87
C GLY A 65 -4.62 0.24 -4.00
N GLY A 66 -3.64 0.05 -3.13
CA GLY A 66 -2.91 -1.20 -2.97
C GLY A 66 -2.06 -1.14 -1.71
N GLY A 67 -1.53 -2.26 -1.30
CA GLY A 67 -0.71 -2.37 -0.09
C GLY A 67 0.41 -3.39 -0.25
N PHE A 68 1.43 -3.21 0.58
CA PHE A 68 2.51 -4.17 0.77
C PHE A 68 2.40 -4.77 2.16
N PHE A 69 2.48 -6.08 2.27
CA PHE A 69 2.52 -6.79 3.54
C PHE A 69 3.02 -8.22 3.33
N ASP A 70 3.53 -8.83 4.37
CA ASP A 70 3.95 -10.23 4.39
C ASP A 70 2.72 -11.07 4.77
N TYR A 71 2.03 -11.67 3.78
CA TYR A 71 0.77 -12.37 4.02
C TYR A 71 0.95 -13.81 4.48
N ASP A 72 2.09 -14.43 4.15
CA ASP A 72 2.38 -15.84 4.48
C ASP A 72 3.51 -16.02 5.51
N ASN A 73 3.98 -14.91 6.10
CA ASN A 73 5.01 -14.85 7.13
C ASN A 73 6.37 -15.43 6.69
N ASP A 74 6.70 -15.31 5.39
CA ASP A 74 7.99 -15.76 4.86
C ASP A 74 9.11 -14.72 4.97
N GLY A 75 8.79 -13.49 5.34
CA GLY A 75 9.69 -12.37 5.55
C GLY A 75 9.86 -11.45 4.33
N ASP A 76 9.27 -11.78 3.20
CA ASP A 76 9.27 -10.96 2.00
C ASP A 76 7.92 -10.21 1.87
N LEU A 77 7.95 -8.96 1.38
CA LEU A 77 6.71 -8.19 1.23
C LEU A 77 6.00 -8.55 -0.07
N ASP A 78 4.74 -8.92 0.06
CA ASP A 78 3.79 -9.21 -1.01
C ASP A 78 3.04 -7.97 -1.45
N ILE A 79 2.31 -8.06 -2.55
CA ILE A 79 1.58 -6.93 -3.13
C ILE A 79 0.10 -7.29 -3.25
N TYR A 80 -0.76 -6.47 -2.64
CA TYR A 80 -2.19 -6.50 -2.90
C TYR A 80 -2.60 -5.30 -3.75
N LEU A 81 -3.30 -5.55 -4.86
CA LEU A 81 -3.76 -4.52 -5.80
C LEU A 81 -5.28 -4.54 -5.86
N VAL A 82 -5.88 -3.41 -5.54
CA VAL A 82 -7.32 -3.22 -5.55
C VAL A 82 -7.79 -2.88 -6.96
N ASN A 83 -8.93 -3.41 -7.40
CA ASN A 83 -9.48 -3.21 -8.73
C ASN A 83 -10.90 -2.67 -8.68
N GLY A 84 -11.24 -1.87 -9.67
CA GLY A 84 -12.63 -1.52 -9.94
C GLY A 84 -13.31 -2.56 -10.84
N ARG A 85 -14.56 -2.30 -11.20
CA ARG A 85 -15.33 -3.17 -12.10
C ARG A 85 -16.39 -2.38 -12.89
N PRO A 86 -16.83 -2.88 -14.05
CA PRO A 86 -18.00 -2.33 -14.73
C PRO A 86 -19.26 -2.44 -13.86
N GLN A 87 -20.09 -1.38 -13.85
CA GLN A 87 -21.36 -1.40 -13.13
C GLN A 87 -22.41 -2.31 -13.80
N SER A 88 -22.30 -2.52 -15.10
CA SER A 88 -23.16 -3.43 -15.87
C SER A 88 -22.28 -4.34 -16.74
N PRO A 89 -21.68 -5.36 -16.16
CA PRO A 89 -20.76 -6.22 -16.88
C PRO A 89 -21.51 -7.02 -17.97
N SER A 90 -20.91 -7.13 -19.15
CA SER A 90 -21.43 -7.97 -20.23
C SER A 90 -21.25 -9.46 -19.95
N GLU A 91 -20.28 -9.80 -19.12
CA GLU A 91 -19.92 -11.15 -18.72
C GLU A 91 -19.83 -11.23 -17.19
N PRO A 92 -20.95 -11.44 -16.47
CA PRO A 92 -20.99 -11.44 -15.00
C PRO A 92 -20.05 -12.49 -14.37
N ASP A 93 -19.76 -13.57 -15.06
CA ASP A 93 -18.90 -14.66 -14.58
C ASP A 93 -17.40 -14.36 -14.74
N GLN A 94 -17.04 -13.25 -15.37
CA GLN A 94 -15.65 -12.82 -15.63
C GLN A 94 -15.39 -11.41 -15.08
N LEU A 95 -15.83 -11.16 -13.86
CA LEU A 95 -15.60 -9.87 -13.23
C LEU A 95 -14.11 -9.64 -12.97
N PRO A 96 -13.61 -8.43 -13.22
CA PRO A 96 -12.34 -8.01 -12.67
C PRO A 96 -12.36 -8.19 -11.15
N HIS A 97 -11.24 -8.57 -10.59
CA HIS A 97 -11.08 -8.76 -9.15
C HIS A 97 -9.76 -8.17 -8.68
N ASN A 98 -9.66 -7.98 -7.38
CA ASN A 98 -8.42 -7.61 -6.73
C ASN A 98 -7.38 -8.70 -6.92
N ARG A 99 -6.08 -8.37 -6.81
CA ARG A 99 -4.99 -9.33 -6.99
C ARG A 99 -4.04 -9.33 -5.81
N LEU A 100 -3.69 -10.53 -5.37
CA LEU A 100 -2.62 -10.79 -4.42
C LEU A 100 -1.44 -11.42 -5.16
N TYR A 101 -0.30 -10.78 -5.12
CA TYR A 101 0.95 -11.24 -5.72
C TYR A 101 1.93 -11.59 -4.62
N ARG A 102 2.30 -12.86 -4.51
CA ARG A 102 3.33 -13.32 -3.60
C ARG A 102 4.72 -13.00 -4.15
N ASN A 103 5.55 -12.43 -3.31
CA ASN A 103 6.98 -12.25 -3.57
C ASN A 103 7.68 -13.61 -3.52
N ASN A 104 8.51 -13.93 -4.52
CA ASN A 104 9.24 -15.19 -4.58
C ASN A 104 10.67 -15.08 -3.98
N GLY A 105 11.06 -13.91 -3.44
CA GLY A 105 12.38 -13.64 -2.89
C GLY A 105 13.50 -13.51 -3.95
N ASP A 106 13.15 -13.39 -5.22
CA ASP A 106 14.09 -13.30 -6.36
C ASP A 106 13.76 -12.18 -7.35
N ASP A 107 13.15 -11.09 -6.85
CA ASP A 107 12.64 -9.96 -7.63
C ASP A 107 11.45 -10.32 -8.56
N SER A 108 10.87 -11.50 -8.41
CA SER A 108 9.68 -11.92 -9.13
C SER A 108 8.48 -12.15 -8.22
N PHE A 109 7.27 -12.08 -8.79
CA PHE A 109 6.01 -12.24 -8.09
C PHE A 109 5.15 -13.30 -8.78
N THR A 110 4.34 -14.01 -8.00
CA THR A 110 3.37 -14.98 -8.48
C THR A 110 1.97 -14.56 -8.07
N ASP A 111 1.03 -14.50 -9.02
CA ASP A 111 -0.39 -14.30 -8.69
C ASP A 111 -0.92 -15.51 -7.92
N VAL A 112 -1.26 -15.29 -6.67
CA VAL A 112 -1.82 -16.30 -5.74
C VAL A 112 -3.26 -16.02 -5.36
N THR A 113 -3.88 -15.02 -5.97
CA THR A 113 -5.23 -14.51 -5.64
C THR A 113 -6.27 -15.61 -5.44
N GLN A 114 -6.37 -16.50 -6.41
CA GLN A 114 -7.38 -17.59 -6.37
C GLN A 114 -7.03 -18.63 -5.30
N MET A 115 -5.76 -18.96 -5.16
CA MET A 115 -5.29 -19.93 -4.17
C MET A 115 -5.48 -19.41 -2.74
N ALA A 116 -5.18 -18.13 -2.54
CA ALA A 116 -5.32 -17.45 -1.26
C ALA A 116 -6.79 -17.09 -0.92
N GLY A 117 -7.71 -17.10 -1.91
CA GLY A 117 -9.09 -16.72 -1.66
C GLY A 117 -9.30 -15.22 -1.41
N ALA A 118 -8.37 -14.36 -1.87
CA ALA A 118 -8.37 -12.92 -1.61
C ALA A 118 -8.86 -12.06 -2.79
N GLY A 119 -9.61 -12.66 -3.73
CA GLY A 119 -10.04 -12.02 -4.98
C GLY A 119 -11.42 -11.37 -4.88
N ASP A 120 -11.57 -10.29 -4.10
CA ASP A 120 -12.82 -9.54 -4.09
C ASP A 120 -13.18 -9.00 -5.48
N THR A 121 -14.46 -9.11 -5.84
CA THR A 121 -15.04 -8.64 -7.10
C THR A 121 -15.90 -7.40 -6.91
N GLY A 122 -15.86 -6.76 -5.75
CA GLY A 122 -16.48 -5.47 -5.48
C GLY A 122 -15.92 -4.35 -6.36
N TYR A 123 -16.46 -3.16 -6.23
CA TYR A 123 -15.85 -1.97 -6.82
C TYR A 123 -14.86 -1.39 -5.80
N GLY A 124 -13.63 -1.90 -5.83
CA GLY A 124 -12.64 -1.58 -4.82
C GLY A 124 -12.03 -0.19 -4.96
N ILE A 125 -11.77 0.46 -3.83
CA ILE A 125 -11.20 1.81 -3.76
C ILE A 125 -9.89 1.81 -2.98
N GLY A 126 -9.84 1.19 -1.80
CA GLY A 126 -8.68 1.21 -0.94
C GLY A 126 -8.54 -0.05 -0.12
N CYS A 127 -7.40 -0.19 0.56
CA CYS A 127 -7.16 -1.27 1.51
C CYS A 127 -6.28 -0.81 2.67
N THR A 128 -6.34 -1.56 3.76
CA THR A 128 -5.40 -1.49 4.89
C THR A 128 -5.13 -2.89 5.43
N VAL A 129 -3.99 -3.06 6.07
CA VAL A 129 -3.60 -4.32 6.69
C VAL A 129 -3.37 -4.13 8.19
N GLY A 130 -3.64 -5.16 8.97
CA GLY A 130 -3.43 -5.20 10.41
C GLY A 130 -3.83 -6.54 10.98
N ASP A 131 -3.23 -6.93 12.08
CA ASP A 131 -3.59 -8.13 12.85
C ASP A 131 -4.76 -7.75 13.78
N TYR A 132 -6.01 -7.91 13.31
CA TYR A 132 -7.17 -7.42 14.05
C TYR A 132 -7.62 -8.36 15.16
N ASP A 133 -7.31 -9.65 15.05
CA ASP A 133 -7.69 -10.65 16.08
C ASP A 133 -6.51 -11.11 16.94
N ASN A 134 -5.33 -10.46 16.78
CA ASN A 134 -4.09 -10.69 17.55
C ASN A 134 -3.59 -12.14 17.45
N ASP A 135 -3.79 -12.80 16.28
CA ASP A 135 -3.32 -14.17 16.05
C ASP A 135 -1.91 -14.22 15.47
N GLY A 136 -1.31 -13.07 15.13
CA GLY A 136 0.03 -12.91 14.59
C GLY A 136 0.09 -12.92 13.07
N ASN A 137 -1.05 -13.04 12.37
CA ASN A 137 -1.14 -12.97 10.93
C ASN A 137 -1.73 -11.63 10.51
N LEU A 138 -1.26 -11.07 9.40
CA LEU A 138 -1.79 -9.80 8.90
C LEU A 138 -3.08 -10.03 8.10
N ASP A 139 -4.15 -9.38 8.54
CA ASP A 139 -5.46 -9.37 7.90
C ASP A 139 -5.59 -8.19 6.93
N LEU A 140 -6.60 -8.22 6.08
CA LEU A 140 -6.79 -7.24 5.03
C LEU A 140 -8.22 -6.70 5.05
N TYR A 141 -8.36 -5.38 5.18
CA TYR A 141 -9.64 -4.70 5.03
C TYR A 141 -9.69 -3.90 3.73
N LEU A 142 -10.80 -4.02 3.01
CA LEU A 142 -11.04 -3.39 1.71
C LEU A 142 -12.19 -2.41 1.78
N THR A 143 -12.03 -1.22 1.23
CA THR A 143 -13.13 -0.29 1.03
C THR A 143 -13.62 -0.38 -0.40
N ASN A 144 -14.96 -0.42 -0.55
CA ASN A 144 -15.66 -0.56 -1.82
C ASN A 144 -16.68 0.56 -2.05
N PHE A 145 -17.04 0.79 -3.28
CA PHE A 145 -18.34 1.33 -3.62
C PHE A 145 -19.35 0.17 -3.53
N GLY A 146 -20.03 0.06 -2.38
CA GLY A 146 -20.78 -1.09 -1.92
C GLY A 146 -20.18 -1.68 -0.67
N SER A 147 -20.57 -2.89 -0.27
CA SER A 147 -20.11 -3.50 0.97
C SER A 147 -18.59 -3.65 1.01
N ASN A 148 -18.00 -3.18 2.11
CA ASN A 148 -16.58 -3.36 2.42
C ASN A 148 -16.30 -4.82 2.82
N VAL A 149 -15.04 -5.25 2.71
CA VAL A 149 -14.64 -6.63 2.98
C VAL A 149 -13.52 -6.66 4.02
N LEU A 150 -13.68 -7.53 5.03
CA LEU A 150 -12.61 -7.94 5.95
C LEU A 150 -12.22 -9.38 5.65
N TYR A 151 -11.02 -9.57 5.17
CA TYR A 151 -10.39 -10.86 4.99
C TYR A 151 -9.53 -11.20 6.19
N ARG A 152 -9.90 -12.24 6.94
CA ARG A 152 -9.07 -12.81 7.97
C ARG A 152 -8.06 -13.76 7.35
N ASN A 153 -6.79 -13.59 7.68
CA ASN A 153 -5.72 -14.49 7.32
C ASN A 153 -5.75 -15.74 8.21
N SER A 154 -5.78 -16.92 7.61
CA SER A 154 -5.84 -18.20 8.34
C SER A 154 -4.45 -18.68 8.80
N GLY A 155 -3.36 -17.96 8.45
CA GLY A 155 -1.98 -18.36 8.76
C GLY A 155 -1.44 -19.54 7.95
N ASP A 156 -2.20 -20.01 6.97
CA ASP A 156 -1.81 -21.10 6.06
C ASP A 156 -1.70 -20.61 4.58
N GLY A 157 -1.65 -19.30 4.39
CA GLY A 157 -1.60 -18.65 3.08
C GLY A 157 -2.98 -18.45 2.45
N THR A 158 -4.08 -18.60 3.21
CA THR A 158 -5.44 -18.40 2.74
C THR A 158 -6.19 -17.35 3.56
N PHE A 159 -7.18 -16.70 2.94
CA PHE A 159 -8.06 -15.72 3.57
C PHE A 159 -9.50 -16.20 3.61
N ILE A 160 -10.21 -15.79 4.64
CA ILE A 160 -11.65 -16.03 4.82
C ILE A 160 -12.35 -14.68 4.95
N ASP A 161 -13.38 -14.45 4.14
CA ASP A 161 -14.26 -13.28 4.30
C ASP A 161 -15.06 -13.42 5.59
N VAL A 162 -14.82 -12.52 6.53
CA VAL A 162 -15.49 -12.45 7.84
C VAL A 162 -16.25 -11.14 8.04
N SER A 163 -16.45 -10.35 6.98
CA SER A 163 -17.01 -9.00 7.02
C SER A 163 -18.33 -8.89 7.79
N GLU A 164 -19.27 -9.77 7.47
CA GLU A 164 -20.57 -9.83 8.13
C GLU A 164 -20.47 -10.32 9.58
N GLN A 165 -19.62 -11.34 9.82
CA GLN A 165 -19.41 -11.89 11.16
C GLN A 165 -18.75 -10.87 12.08
N ALA A 166 -17.77 -10.13 11.58
CA ALA A 166 -17.07 -9.10 12.31
C ALA A 166 -17.87 -7.80 12.48
N GLY A 167 -18.97 -7.63 11.73
CA GLY A 167 -19.84 -6.46 11.82
C GLY A 167 -19.33 -5.23 11.06
N VAL A 168 -18.42 -5.41 10.09
CA VAL A 168 -17.75 -4.32 9.38
C VAL A 168 -18.01 -4.29 7.86
N ALA A 169 -19.01 -5.03 7.39
CA ALA A 169 -19.47 -5.01 5.99
C ALA A 169 -20.24 -3.71 5.68
N ASP A 170 -19.59 -2.57 5.84
CA ASP A 170 -20.16 -1.24 5.62
C ASP A 170 -20.61 -1.07 4.17
N PRO A 171 -21.89 -0.85 3.88
CA PRO A 171 -22.40 -0.74 2.51
C PRO A 171 -22.25 0.65 1.90
N ARG A 172 -21.71 1.63 2.64
CA ARG A 172 -21.51 3.00 2.17
C ARG A 172 -20.36 3.05 1.17
N PHE A 173 -20.19 4.18 0.54
CA PHE A 173 -19.09 4.40 -0.41
C PHE A 173 -17.77 4.60 0.36
N GLY A 174 -17.10 3.52 0.72
CA GLY A 174 -15.82 3.55 1.40
C GLY A 174 -14.71 4.08 0.49
N SER A 175 -13.91 5.02 0.98
CA SER A 175 -12.81 5.64 0.21
C SER A 175 -11.43 5.32 0.74
N SER A 176 -11.30 5.18 2.06
CA SER A 176 -10.04 4.89 2.73
C SER A 176 -10.32 4.23 4.08
N CYS A 177 -9.35 3.52 4.60
CA CYS A 177 -9.45 2.86 5.90
C CYS A 177 -8.09 2.81 6.60
N ALA A 178 -8.11 2.63 7.92
CA ALA A 178 -6.91 2.44 8.71
C ALA A 178 -7.21 1.62 9.95
N PHE A 179 -6.28 0.74 10.32
CA PHE A 179 -6.27 0.11 11.64
C PHE A 179 -5.40 0.91 12.60
N ALA A 180 -5.86 1.11 13.82
CA ALA A 180 -5.11 1.71 14.92
C ALA A 180 -5.73 1.35 16.27
N ASP A 181 -4.92 1.06 17.28
CA ASP A 181 -5.37 0.93 18.67
C ASP A 181 -5.62 2.34 19.22
N VAL A 182 -6.88 2.81 19.21
CA VAL A 182 -7.22 4.20 19.57
C VAL A 182 -7.48 4.39 21.08
N ASP A 183 -7.74 3.29 21.80
CA ASP A 183 -8.01 3.34 23.25
C ASP A 183 -6.91 2.66 24.09
N ASN A 184 -5.85 2.16 23.45
CA ASN A 184 -4.69 1.48 24.05
C ASN A 184 -5.06 0.23 24.85
N ASP A 185 -6.01 -0.55 24.36
CA ASP A 185 -6.40 -1.83 24.96
C ASP A 185 -5.60 -3.03 24.38
N GLY A 186 -4.79 -2.81 23.34
CA GLY A 186 -3.94 -3.80 22.68
C GLY A 186 -4.59 -4.46 21.47
N SER A 187 -5.82 -4.09 21.13
CA SER A 187 -6.51 -4.53 19.91
C SER A 187 -6.60 -3.36 18.92
N VAL A 188 -6.40 -3.59 17.65
CA VAL A 188 -6.53 -2.51 16.66
C VAL A 188 -7.99 -2.30 16.30
N ASP A 189 -8.43 -1.05 16.38
CA ASP A 189 -9.72 -0.57 15.91
C ASP A 189 -9.68 -0.27 14.43
N LEU A 190 -10.84 -0.14 13.79
CA LEU A 190 -10.96 0.15 12.38
C LEU A 190 -11.65 1.49 12.14
N TYR A 191 -10.95 2.41 11.45
CA TYR A 191 -11.54 3.62 10.91
C TYR A 191 -11.80 3.48 9.42
N VAL A 192 -13.01 3.87 8.99
CA VAL A 192 -13.44 3.88 7.58
C VAL A 192 -13.90 5.28 7.22
N ALA A 193 -13.20 5.89 6.28
CA ALA A 193 -13.63 7.14 5.67
C ALA A 193 -14.59 6.85 4.50
N ASN A 194 -15.79 7.41 4.55
CA ASN A 194 -16.78 7.30 3.51
C ASN A 194 -16.80 8.57 2.65
N TYR A 195 -16.95 8.42 1.33
CA TYR A 195 -16.71 9.53 0.40
C TYR A 195 -17.93 10.45 0.24
N ALA A 196 -19.05 9.90 -0.13
CA ALA A 196 -20.28 10.64 -0.38
C ALA A 196 -21.51 9.73 -0.28
N GLU A 197 -22.67 10.33 0.01
CA GLU A 197 -23.97 9.65 -0.13
C GLU A 197 -24.32 9.57 -1.62
N TYR A 198 -23.83 8.51 -2.25
CA TYR A 198 -23.98 8.27 -3.68
C TYR A 198 -24.47 6.84 -3.94
N SER A 199 -25.38 6.71 -4.90
CA SER A 199 -25.79 5.45 -5.51
C SER A 199 -25.98 5.68 -7.01
N LEU A 200 -26.02 4.60 -7.79
CA LEU A 200 -26.25 4.69 -9.25
C LEU A 200 -27.59 5.34 -9.57
N GLU A 201 -28.61 5.16 -8.72
CA GLU A 201 -29.94 5.76 -8.89
C GLU A 201 -29.94 7.26 -8.60
N SER A 202 -29.00 7.72 -7.74
CA SER A 202 -28.86 9.13 -7.40
C SER A 202 -27.87 9.86 -8.30
N ASP A 203 -27.28 9.19 -9.31
CA ASP A 203 -26.30 9.78 -10.19
C ASP A 203 -26.83 11.03 -10.90
N LYS A 204 -25.96 12.03 -11.04
CA LYS A 204 -26.31 13.33 -11.59
C LYS A 204 -25.54 13.57 -12.88
N ARG A 205 -26.19 14.24 -13.80
CA ARG A 205 -25.55 14.75 -15.01
C ARG A 205 -24.97 16.13 -14.74
N CYS A 206 -23.66 16.27 -14.85
CA CYS A 206 -22.96 17.54 -14.71
C CYS A 206 -22.49 18.07 -16.05
N GLU A 207 -22.56 19.39 -16.20
CA GLU A 207 -22.19 20.07 -17.44
C GLU A 207 -21.37 21.32 -17.13
N VAL A 208 -20.29 21.54 -17.87
CA VAL A 208 -19.48 22.75 -17.83
C VAL A 208 -19.36 23.31 -19.23
N ARG A 209 -19.88 24.52 -19.43
CA ARG A 209 -19.86 25.24 -20.71
C ARG A 209 -20.42 24.44 -21.91
N GLY A 210 -21.50 23.68 -21.67
CA GLY A 210 -22.12 22.85 -22.70
C GLY A 210 -21.42 21.51 -22.95
N VAL A 211 -20.41 21.15 -22.15
CA VAL A 211 -19.71 19.86 -22.23
C VAL A 211 -20.10 19.00 -21.03
N TRP A 212 -20.50 17.78 -21.29
CA TRP A 212 -20.81 16.80 -20.27
C TRP A 212 -19.52 16.32 -19.59
N VAL A 213 -19.47 16.40 -18.27
CA VAL A 213 -18.30 16.09 -17.44
C VAL A 213 -18.71 15.21 -16.26
N TYR A 214 -17.73 14.56 -15.63
CA TYR A 214 -17.94 13.93 -14.33
C TYR A 214 -18.37 14.95 -13.29
N CYS A 215 -19.33 14.60 -12.43
CA CYS A 215 -19.71 15.43 -11.30
C CYS A 215 -18.57 15.44 -10.26
N GLY A 216 -18.32 16.62 -9.68
CA GLY A 216 -17.43 16.71 -8.53
C GLY A 216 -18.12 16.28 -7.22
N PRO A 217 -17.37 16.05 -6.14
CA PRO A 217 -17.90 15.59 -4.86
C PRO A 217 -18.96 16.52 -4.25
N HIS A 218 -18.91 17.81 -4.56
CA HIS A 218 -19.94 18.79 -4.12
C HIS A 218 -21.33 18.56 -4.70
N ALA A 219 -21.46 17.68 -5.68
CA ALA A 219 -22.76 17.34 -6.24
C ALA A 219 -23.58 16.43 -5.31
N TYR A 220 -22.95 15.77 -4.35
CA TYR A 220 -23.55 14.81 -3.46
C TYR A 220 -23.35 15.22 -1.99
N PRO A 221 -24.27 14.84 -1.06
CA PRO A 221 -24.03 15.04 0.35
C PRO A 221 -22.78 14.27 0.82
N PRO A 222 -22.06 14.80 1.83
CA PRO A 222 -21.00 14.02 2.47
C PRO A 222 -21.58 12.81 3.18
N ALA A 223 -20.92 11.67 3.08
CA ALA A 223 -21.23 10.50 3.89
C ALA A 223 -20.59 10.62 5.29
N GLU A 224 -21.19 9.97 6.28
CA GLU A 224 -20.59 9.85 7.61
C GLU A 224 -19.51 8.77 7.60
N ASP A 225 -18.36 9.06 8.22
CA ASP A 225 -17.33 8.08 8.47
C ASP A 225 -17.74 7.10 9.57
N ALA A 226 -17.02 5.99 9.71
CA ALA A 226 -17.20 5.03 10.79
C ALA A 226 -15.91 4.79 11.56
N LEU A 227 -16.02 4.74 12.87
CA LEU A 227 -15.00 4.19 13.76
C LEU A 227 -15.58 2.96 14.43
N TYR A 228 -15.06 1.80 14.11
CA TYR A 228 -15.43 0.51 14.68
C TYR A 228 -14.44 0.17 15.79
N ARG A 229 -14.96 -0.03 17.00
CA ARG A 229 -14.15 -0.47 18.13
C ARG A 229 -14.03 -1.99 18.11
N ASN A 230 -12.81 -2.48 18.25
CA ASN A 230 -12.54 -3.91 18.36
C ASN A 230 -12.97 -4.44 19.74
N ASN A 231 -13.77 -5.51 19.76
CA ASN A 231 -14.26 -6.13 20.98
C ASN A 231 -13.29 -7.18 21.57
N GLY A 232 -12.19 -7.48 20.86
CA GLY A 232 -11.18 -8.48 21.27
C GLY A 232 -11.65 -9.93 21.12
N ASP A 233 -12.76 -10.17 20.41
CA ASP A 233 -13.34 -11.50 20.18
C ASP A 233 -13.53 -11.83 18.69
N GLY A 234 -12.87 -11.06 17.82
CA GLY A 234 -12.97 -11.16 16.37
C GLY A 234 -14.15 -10.40 15.78
N THR A 235 -14.80 -9.52 16.56
CA THR A 235 -15.86 -8.60 16.12
C THR A 235 -15.53 -7.16 16.48
N PHE A 236 -16.24 -6.23 15.86
CA PHE A 236 -16.12 -4.79 16.10
C PHE A 236 -17.43 -4.19 16.63
#